data_3f78ce11defcd724329f500a1803cfdd
#
_entry.id   3f78ce11defcd724329f500a1803cfdd
#
_cell.length_a   1.000
_cell.length_b   1.000
_cell.length_c   1.000
_cell.angle_alpha   90.00
_cell.angle_beta   90.00
_cell.angle_gamma   90.00
#
_symmetry.space_group_name_H-M   'P 1'
#
loop_
_entity.id
_entity.type
_entity.pdbx_description
1 polymer ?
#
loop_
_entity_poly.entity_id
_entity_poly.type
_entity_poly.pdbx_seq_one_letter_code
_entity_poly.pdbx_strand_id
1 'polypeptide(L)'
;FEINVPARYALGLWTAFITAGEKYGITPFGTETMHVLRAEKGYIIVGQETDGTVTPGDLGMEHMLSKQKDFIGRRSLERADTTRTDRKQLVGLETEDPSDVLPIGAQIVSEHKNHQPIDMVGHVTSSYYSGNLERSIALALIKNGRNRHGDRVYLPLEKRTVAALIRDPVFFDPEGNHFHD
;
A
#
# COMPACT_ATOMS: atom_id res chain seq x y z
N PHE A 1 -3.26 2.63 21.79
CA PHE A 1 -3.29 1.64 22.87
C PHE A 1 -4.02 0.39 22.38
N GLU A 2 -3.55 -0.79 22.79
CA GLU A 2 -4.21 -2.07 22.59
C GLU A 2 -4.63 -2.62 23.96
N ILE A 3 -5.89 -3.05 24.10
CA ILE A 3 -6.41 -3.54 25.37
C ILE A 3 -6.99 -4.95 25.17
N ASN A 4 -6.37 -5.91 25.83
CA ASN A 4 -6.74 -7.32 25.76
C ASN A 4 -7.48 -7.73 27.03
N VAL A 5 -8.69 -8.30 26.89
CA VAL A 5 -9.52 -8.79 27.99
C VAL A 5 -10.10 -10.16 27.64
N PRO A 6 -10.43 -11.00 28.65
CA PRO A 6 -11.23 -12.18 28.39
C PRO A 6 -12.55 -11.85 27.69
N ALA A 7 -12.96 -12.66 26.71
CA ALA A 7 -14.12 -12.40 25.84
C ALA A 7 -15.40 -12.04 26.60
N ARG A 8 -15.64 -12.62 27.79
CA ARG A 8 -16.81 -12.32 28.65
C ARG A 8 -16.91 -10.85 29.09
N TYR A 9 -15.80 -10.12 29.08
CA TYR A 9 -15.77 -8.68 29.47
C TYR A 9 -15.76 -7.74 28.26
N ALA A 10 -15.65 -8.25 27.03
CA ALA A 10 -15.47 -7.45 25.83
C ALA A 10 -16.60 -6.43 25.62
N LEU A 11 -17.86 -6.86 25.77
CA LEU A 11 -19.01 -5.94 25.62
C LEU A 11 -19.04 -4.84 26.69
N GLY A 12 -18.78 -5.21 27.96
CA GLY A 12 -18.74 -4.24 29.05
C GLY A 12 -17.62 -3.22 28.85
N LEU A 13 -16.45 -3.65 28.44
CA LEU A 13 -15.33 -2.77 28.12
C LEU A 13 -15.65 -1.85 26.94
N TRP A 14 -16.19 -2.39 25.85
CA TRP A 14 -16.62 -1.62 24.70
C TRP A 14 -17.59 -0.51 25.08
N THR A 15 -18.65 -0.86 25.83
CA THR A 15 -19.65 0.11 26.30
C THR A 15 -19.01 1.19 27.18
N ALA A 16 -18.11 0.81 28.09
CA ALA A 16 -17.42 1.76 28.96
C ALA A 16 -16.55 2.75 28.14
N PHE A 17 -15.84 2.29 27.09
CA PHE A 17 -15.08 3.16 26.21
C PHE A 17 -15.95 4.13 25.44
N ILE A 18 -17.02 3.64 24.82
CA ILE A 18 -17.93 4.51 24.06
C ILE A 18 -18.50 5.58 24.99
N THR A 19 -19.04 5.20 26.16
CA THR A 19 -19.60 6.16 27.12
C THR A 19 -18.56 7.17 27.62
N ALA A 20 -17.37 6.72 27.98
CA ALA A 20 -16.31 7.62 28.45
C ALA A 20 -15.80 8.55 27.34
N GLY A 21 -15.85 8.10 26.09
CA GLY A 21 -15.35 8.80 24.92
C GLY A 21 -16.34 9.80 24.31
N GLU A 22 -17.64 9.72 24.64
CA GLU A 22 -18.67 10.61 24.07
C GLU A 22 -18.29 12.11 24.14
N LYS A 23 -17.82 12.55 25.29
CA LYS A 23 -17.38 13.94 25.51
C LYS A 23 -16.14 14.34 24.70
N TYR A 24 -15.42 13.38 24.12
CA TYR A 24 -14.25 13.59 23.28
C TYR A 24 -14.54 13.32 21.81
N GLY A 25 -15.78 13.02 21.43
CA GLY A 25 -16.16 12.73 20.04
C GLY A 25 -15.64 11.39 19.55
N ILE A 26 -15.54 10.38 20.43
CA ILE A 26 -15.07 9.03 20.03
C ILE A 26 -15.92 8.50 18.88
N THR A 27 -15.25 8.04 17.83
CA THR A 27 -15.88 7.45 16.66
C THR A 27 -15.39 6.02 16.47
N PRO A 28 -16.25 5.00 16.61
CA PRO A 28 -15.88 3.62 16.34
C PRO A 28 -15.68 3.41 14.83
N PHE A 29 -14.67 2.64 14.46
CA PHE A 29 -14.42 2.22 13.08
C PHE A 29 -14.08 0.75 13.00
N GLY A 30 -14.35 0.13 11.85
CA GLY A 30 -14.07 -1.27 11.62
C GLY A 30 -12.69 -1.51 11.00
N THR A 31 -12.30 -2.79 10.91
CA THR A 31 -11.00 -3.21 10.34
C THR A 31 -10.85 -2.81 8.88
N GLU A 32 -11.93 -2.81 8.10
CA GLU A 32 -11.89 -2.37 6.70
C GLU A 32 -11.49 -0.89 6.56
N THR A 33 -12.04 -0.03 7.42
CA THR A 33 -11.63 1.38 7.48
C THR A 33 -10.13 1.51 7.76
N MET A 34 -9.59 0.70 8.67
CA MET A 34 -8.16 0.67 8.96
C MET A 34 -7.34 0.29 7.71
N HIS A 35 -7.82 -0.67 6.91
CA HIS A 35 -7.17 -1.05 5.65
C HIS A 35 -7.16 0.07 4.62
N VAL A 36 -8.24 0.84 4.51
CA VAL A 36 -8.30 2.03 3.64
C VAL A 36 -7.33 3.09 4.12
N LEU A 37 -7.41 3.47 5.41
CA LEU A 37 -6.59 4.54 5.98
C LEU A 37 -5.08 4.23 5.91
N ARG A 38 -4.67 2.98 6.16
CA ARG A 38 -3.26 2.59 6.01
C ARG A 38 -2.78 2.72 4.56
N ALA A 39 -3.64 2.37 3.58
CA ALA A 39 -3.31 2.48 2.17
C ALA A 39 -3.20 3.95 1.73
N GLU A 40 -4.04 4.85 2.25
CA GLU A 40 -3.93 6.30 2.05
C GLU A 40 -2.58 6.85 2.51
N LYS A 41 -2.01 6.30 3.59
CA LYS A 41 -0.69 6.67 4.14
C LYS A 41 0.46 5.87 3.53
N GLY A 42 0.21 4.98 2.58
CA GLY A 42 1.24 4.12 1.99
C GLY A 42 1.81 3.07 2.97
N TYR A 43 1.17 2.80 4.08
CA TYR A 43 1.64 1.80 5.04
C TYR A 43 1.39 0.39 4.53
N ILE A 44 2.42 -0.44 4.61
CA ILE A 44 2.39 -1.81 4.13
C ILE A 44 1.70 -2.76 5.12
N ILE A 45 1.15 -3.86 4.58
CA ILE A 45 0.80 -5.05 5.35
C ILE A 45 1.76 -6.18 4.95
N VAL A 46 2.38 -6.80 5.95
CA VAL A 46 3.23 -7.98 5.74
C VAL A 46 2.39 -9.11 5.15
N GLY A 47 2.83 -9.65 4.02
CA GLY A 47 2.11 -10.67 3.26
C GLY A 47 1.26 -10.13 2.10
N GLN A 48 1.00 -8.82 2.03
CA GLN A 48 0.42 -8.16 0.85
C GLN A 48 1.47 -7.42 0.03
N GLU A 49 2.12 -6.42 0.61
CA GLU A 49 3.20 -5.67 -0.04
C GLU A 49 4.55 -6.37 0.08
N THR A 50 4.64 -7.43 0.90
CA THR A 50 5.90 -8.17 1.12
C THR A 50 5.73 -9.66 0.87
N ASP A 51 6.78 -10.24 0.32
CA ASP A 51 6.99 -11.67 0.23
C ASP A 51 8.49 -11.98 0.51
N GLY A 52 8.92 -13.22 0.29
CA GLY A 52 10.32 -13.60 0.49
C GLY A 52 11.32 -12.96 -0.48
N THR A 53 10.87 -12.22 -1.48
CA THR A 53 11.71 -11.57 -2.51
C THR A 53 11.84 -10.06 -2.33
N VAL A 54 10.97 -9.43 -1.55
CA VAL A 54 10.92 -7.98 -1.33
C VAL A 54 11.92 -7.58 -0.24
N THR A 55 12.68 -6.53 -0.50
CA THR A 55 13.64 -5.94 0.45
C THR A 55 13.09 -4.62 1.02
N PRO A 56 13.61 -4.13 2.16
CA PRO A 56 13.28 -2.80 2.65
C PRO A 56 13.51 -1.68 1.61
N GLY A 57 14.54 -1.83 0.77
CA GLY A 57 14.80 -0.91 -0.33
C GLY A 57 13.70 -0.87 -1.37
N ASP A 58 13.09 -2.01 -1.68
CA ASP A 58 11.96 -2.08 -2.62
C ASP A 58 10.72 -1.32 -2.09
N LEU A 59 10.60 -1.22 -0.77
CA LEU A 59 9.48 -0.56 -0.09
C LEU A 59 9.74 0.92 0.25
N GLY A 60 10.93 1.46 -0.02
CA GLY A 60 11.30 2.83 0.39
C GLY A 60 11.69 2.95 1.87
N MET A 61 11.99 1.83 2.52
CA MET A 61 12.25 1.75 3.96
C MET A 61 13.75 1.64 4.28
N GLU A 62 14.64 2.06 3.39
CA GLU A 62 16.09 2.03 3.60
C GLU A 62 16.54 2.83 4.83
N HIS A 63 15.79 3.87 5.19
CA HIS A 63 16.06 4.69 6.36
C HIS A 63 15.98 3.91 7.69
N MET A 64 15.25 2.78 7.72
CA MET A 64 15.15 1.89 8.87
C MET A 64 16.37 0.99 9.05
N LEU A 65 17.22 0.86 8.03
CA LEU A 65 18.39 0.01 8.07
C LEU A 65 19.52 0.70 8.82
N SER A 66 20.07 0.03 9.85
CA SER A 66 21.20 0.58 10.63
C SER A 66 22.45 0.72 9.75
N LYS A 67 23.04 1.92 9.77
CA LYS A 67 24.35 2.20 9.16
C LYS A 67 25.52 1.93 10.11
N GLN A 68 25.26 1.83 11.41
CA GLN A 68 26.29 1.80 12.45
C GLN A 68 26.53 0.40 13.02
N LYS A 69 25.50 -0.44 13.06
CA LYS A 69 25.60 -1.79 13.64
C LYS A 69 25.23 -2.85 12.63
N ASP A 70 25.82 -4.02 12.78
CA ASP A 70 25.48 -5.19 12.00
C ASP A 70 24.11 -5.77 12.41
N PHE A 71 23.45 -6.44 11.48
CA PHE A 71 22.14 -7.09 11.70
C PHE A 71 21.99 -8.31 10.81
N ILE A 72 21.11 -9.22 11.22
CA ILE A 72 20.77 -10.41 10.44
C ILE A 72 20.15 -9.97 9.11
N GLY A 73 20.70 -10.50 8.01
CA GLY A 73 20.23 -10.18 6.65
C GLY A 73 20.99 -9.07 5.94
N ARG A 74 21.91 -8.33 6.60
CA ARG A 74 22.69 -7.26 5.95
C ARG A 74 23.36 -7.71 4.66
N ARG A 75 24.04 -8.88 4.68
CA ARG A 75 24.69 -9.45 3.49
C ARG A 75 23.72 -9.79 2.37
N SER A 76 22.47 -10.07 2.69
CA SER A 76 21.44 -10.37 1.69
C SER A 76 21.08 -9.14 0.87
N LEU A 77 21.24 -7.93 1.42
CA LEU A 77 20.99 -6.67 0.70
C LEU A 77 22.11 -6.31 -0.30
N GLU A 78 23.25 -6.98 -0.21
CA GLU A 78 24.42 -6.76 -1.08
C GLU A 78 24.52 -7.79 -2.22
N ARG A 79 23.55 -8.72 -2.31
CA ARG A 79 23.54 -9.74 -3.37
C ARG A 79 23.23 -9.10 -4.72
N ALA A 80 23.76 -9.71 -5.80
CA ALA A 80 23.56 -9.23 -7.17
C ALA A 80 22.08 -9.05 -7.52
N ASP A 81 21.18 -9.92 -7.05
CA ASP A 81 19.75 -9.80 -7.29
C ASP A 81 19.13 -8.63 -6.52
N THR A 82 19.51 -8.40 -5.26
CA THR A 82 18.94 -7.34 -4.42
C THR A 82 19.47 -5.95 -4.77
N THR A 83 20.60 -5.86 -5.44
CA THR A 83 21.22 -4.60 -5.90
C THR A 83 20.85 -4.21 -7.33
N ARG A 84 20.02 -5.00 -8.02
CA ARG A 84 19.53 -4.66 -9.38
C ARG A 84 18.72 -3.38 -9.37
N THR A 85 18.84 -2.60 -10.43
CA THR A 85 18.10 -1.33 -10.61
C THR A 85 16.68 -1.52 -11.12
N ASP A 86 16.37 -2.67 -11.73
CA ASP A 86 15.06 -3.00 -12.31
C ASP A 86 14.14 -3.79 -11.36
N ARG A 87 14.45 -3.80 -10.06
CA ARG A 87 13.60 -4.44 -9.05
C ARG A 87 12.22 -3.78 -9.00
N LYS A 88 11.22 -4.58 -8.61
CA LYS A 88 9.90 -4.04 -8.32
C LYS A 88 9.95 -3.19 -7.06
N GLN A 89 9.38 -2.01 -7.12
CA GLN A 89 9.37 -1.03 -6.04
C GLN A 89 7.94 -0.64 -5.71
N LEU A 90 7.68 -0.40 -4.44
CA LEU A 90 6.37 0.07 -3.96
C LEU A 90 6.08 1.45 -4.51
N VAL A 91 4.90 1.59 -5.10
CA VAL A 91 4.34 2.83 -5.65
C VAL A 91 2.84 2.88 -5.41
N GLY A 92 2.28 4.06 -5.53
CA GLY A 92 0.84 4.28 -5.64
C GLY A 92 0.35 4.15 -7.07
N LEU A 93 -0.92 3.82 -7.23
CA LEU A 93 -1.65 3.90 -8.50
C LEU A 93 -2.94 4.67 -8.31
N GLU A 94 -3.20 5.59 -9.23
CA GLU A 94 -4.47 6.27 -9.37
C GLU A 94 -5.10 5.89 -10.70
N THR A 95 -6.29 5.33 -10.67
CA THR A 95 -7.07 5.01 -11.88
C THR A 95 -7.58 6.28 -12.56
N GLU A 96 -7.69 6.25 -13.90
CA GLU A 96 -8.23 7.39 -14.65
C GLU A 96 -9.71 7.64 -14.31
N ASP A 97 -10.50 6.58 -14.17
CA ASP A 97 -11.84 6.66 -13.59
C ASP A 97 -11.72 6.52 -12.06
N PRO A 98 -12.09 7.56 -11.30
CA PRO A 98 -12.00 7.53 -9.83
C PRO A 98 -12.79 6.41 -9.17
N SER A 99 -13.79 5.85 -9.84
CA SER A 99 -14.64 4.76 -9.33
C SER A 99 -14.05 3.37 -9.54
N ASP A 100 -12.98 3.25 -10.34
CA ASP A 100 -12.38 1.97 -10.72
C ASP A 100 -11.48 1.39 -9.61
N VAL A 101 -12.04 0.60 -8.71
CA VAL A 101 -11.26 -0.18 -7.73
C VAL A 101 -10.61 -1.36 -8.44
N LEU A 102 -9.28 -1.45 -8.36
CA LEU A 102 -8.49 -2.46 -9.05
C LEU A 102 -8.56 -3.80 -8.30
N PRO A 103 -8.61 -4.95 -8.99
CA PRO A 103 -8.46 -6.24 -8.34
C PRO A 103 -7.07 -6.40 -7.73
N ILE A 104 -6.99 -6.88 -6.49
CA ILE A 104 -5.72 -7.29 -5.87
C ILE A 104 -5.13 -8.43 -6.69
N GLY A 105 -3.82 -8.39 -6.95
CA GLY A 105 -3.12 -9.34 -7.81
C GLY A 105 -3.22 -9.02 -9.31
N ALA A 106 -4.00 -7.99 -9.73
CA ALA A 106 -4.07 -7.61 -11.13
C ALA A 106 -2.68 -7.29 -11.68
N GLN A 107 -2.40 -7.83 -12.87
CA GLN A 107 -1.12 -7.63 -13.55
C GLN A 107 -1.06 -6.24 -14.18
N ILE A 108 0.12 -5.64 -14.15
CA ILE A 108 0.38 -4.32 -14.69
C ILE A 108 1.33 -4.44 -15.87
N VAL A 109 0.99 -3.78 -16.97
CA VAL A 109 1.80 -3.71 -18.19
C VAL A 109 2.08 -2.24 -18.56
N SER A 110 3.22 -1.98 -19.22
CA SER A 110 3.59 -0.61 -19.63
C SER A 110 2.80 -0.12 -20.83
N GLU A 111 2.34 -1.03 -21.69
CA GLU A 111 1.65 -0.69 -22.94
C GLU A 111 0.41 -1.53 -23.09
N HIS A 112 -0.64 -0.93 -23.63
CA HIS A 112 -1.82 -1.69 -24.05
C HIS A 112 -1.53 -2.35 -25.41
N LYS A 113 -1.38 -3.68 -25.40
CA LYS A 113 -1.12 -4.48 -26.62
C LYS A 113 -2.26 -5.47 -26.85
N ASN A 114 -2.65 -5.62 -28.10
CA ASN A 114 -3.70 -6.54 -28.50
C ASN A 114 -3.19 -7.97 -28.78
N HIS A 115 -1.91 -8.25 -28.51
CA HIS A 115 -1.31 -9.57 -28.75
C HIS A 115 -0.59 -10.08 -27.50
N GLN A 116 -0.60 -11.39 -27.32
CA GLN A 116 0.13 -12.09 -26.27
C GLN A 116 1.41 -12.74 -26.84
N PRO A 117 2.47 -12.94 -26.00
CA PRO A 117 2.55 -12.57 -24.58
C PRO A 117 2.79 -11.08 -24.37
N ILE A 118 2.32 -10.51 -23.23
CA ILE A 118 2.59 -9.15 -22.81
C ILE A 118 3.49 -9.22 -21.55
N ASP A 119 4.59 -8.49 -21.57
CA ASP A 119 5.51 -8.45 -20.44
C ASP A 119 4.89 -7.70 -19.25
N MET A 120 4.74 -8.41 -18.15
CA MET A 120 4.28 -7.85 -16.88
C MET A 120 5.40 -7.02 -16.23
N VAL A 121 5.10 -5.78 -15.88
CA VAL A 121 6.03 -4.90 -15.15
C VAL A 121 5.75 -4.84 -13.66
N GLY A 122 4.59 -5.32 -13.20
CA GLY A 122 4.21 -5.28 -11.80
C GLY A 122 2.86 -5.91 -11.53
N HIS A 123 2.40 -5.76 -10.30
CA HIS A 123 1.08 -6.22 -9.87
C HIS A 123 0.54 -5.33 -8.75
N VAL A 124 -0.78 -5.28 -8.62
CA VAL A 124 -1.50 -4.59 -7.54
C VAL A 124 -1.40 -5.42 -6.27
N THR A 125 -1.00 -4.80 -5.17
CA THR A 125 -0.90 -5.45 -3.85
C THR A 125 -2.09 -5.13 -2.96
N SER A 126 -2.60 -3.90 -3.05
CA SER A 126 -3.76 -3.43 -2.29
C SER A 126 -4.55 -2.42 -3.11
N SER A 127 -5.86 -2.41 -2.99
CA SER A 127 -6.70 -1.43 -3.69
C SER A 127 -7.99 -1.18 -2.93
N TYR A 128 -8.37 0.09 -2.80
CA TYR A 128 -9.55 0.53 -2.07
C TYR A 128 -10.14 1.79 -2.69
N TYR A 129 -11.41 2.04 -2.43
CA TYR A 129 -12.00 3.36 -2.62
C TYR A 129 -11.75 4.19 -1.35
N SER A 130 -11.07 5.32 -1.49
CA SER A 130 -10.83 6.27 -0.40
C SER A 130 -11.97 7.27 -0.32
N GLY A 131 -12.66 7.30 0.83
CA GLY A 131 -13.67 8.30 1.09
C GLY A 131 -13.11 9.70 1.31
N ASN A 132 -11.87 9.81 1.82
CA ASN A 132 -11.19 11.07 2.02
C ASN A 132 -10.77 11.73 0.70
N LEU A 133 -10.39 10.93 -0.28
CA LEU A 133 -9.91 11.39 -1.59
C LEU A 133 -10.99 11.33 -2.68
N GLU A 134 -12.15 10.73 -2.36
CA GLU A 134 -13.28 10.51 -3.26
C GLU A 134 -12.88 9.77 -4.54
N ARG A 135 -11.92 8.84 -4.42
CA ARG A 135 -11.42 8.08 -5.54
C ARG A 135 -10.82 6.72 -5.15
N SER A 136 -10.67 5.87 -6.15
CA SER A 136 -9.88 4.64 -6.02
C SER A 136 -8.39 4.95 -5.90
N ILE A 137 -7.74 4.28 -4.96
CA ILE A 137 -6.29 4.25 -4.77
C ILE A 137 -5.82 2.80 -4.73
N ALA A 138 -4.59 2.56 -5.16
CA ALA A 138 -3.99 1.25 -5.02
C ALA A 138 -2.49 1.34 -4.70
N LEU A 139 -1.99 0.36 -3.96
CA LEU A 139 -0.56 0.11 -3.81
C LEU A 139 -0.16 -1.00 -4.79
N ALA A 140 1.02 -0.87 -5.35
CA ALA A 140 1.54 -1.81 -6.34
C ALA A 140 3.06 -1.96 -6.25
N LEU A 141 3.54 -3.13 -6.65
CA LEU A 141 4.97 -3.37 -6.85
C LEU A 141 5.26 -3.34 -8.35
N ILE A 142 6.01 -2.33 -8.82
CA ILE A 142 6.31 -2.07 -10.24
C ILE A 142 7.82 -2.01 -10.45
N LYS A 143 8.31 -2.65 -11.53
CA LYS A 143 9.72 -2.58 -11.96
C LYS A 143 10.16 -1.14 -12.13
N ASN A 144 11.23 -0.76 -11.38
CA ASN A 144 11.78 0.61 -11.35
C ASN A 144 10.71 1.67 -11.07
N GLY A 145 9.73 1.34 -10.23
CA GLY A 145 8.48 2.11 -10.08
C GLY A 145 8.68 3.54 -9.62
N ARG A 146 9.59 3.78 -8.67
CA ARG A 146 9.82 5.14 -8.13
C ARG A 146 10.38 6.13 -9.16
N ASN A 147 11.10 5.64 -10.17
CA ASN A 147 11.59 6.48 -11.27
C ASN A 147 10.54 6.69 -12.38
N ARG A 148 9.35 6.13 -12.19
CA ARG A 148 8.26 6.14 -13.17
C ARG A 148 7.03 6.90 -12.69
N HIS A 149 7.16 7.74 -11.66
CA HIS A 149 6.07 8.59 -11.21
C HIS A 149 5.57 9.48 -12.37
N GLY A 150 4.27 9.49 -12.58
CA GLY A 150 3.62 10.16 -13.70
C GLY A 150 3.43 9.30 -14.96
N ASP A 151 4.12 8.15 -15.07
CA ASP A 151 3.89 7.23 -16.19
C ASP A 151 2.48 6.64 -16.13
N ARG A 152 1.90 6.46 -17.31
CA ARG A 152 0.67 5.70 -17.49
C ARG A 152 0.99 4.22 -17.63
N VAL A 153 0.23 3.40 -16.93
CA VAL A 153 0.28 1.93 -17.00
C VAL A 153 -1.12 1.37 -17.25
N TYR A 154 -1.18 0.12 -17.64
CA TYR A 154 -2.42 -0.54 -18.01
C TYR A 154 -2.59 -1.85 -17.25
N LEU A 155 -3.84 -2.13 -16.87
CA LEU A 155 -4.21 -3.37 -16.19
C LEU A 155 -5.23 -4.10 -17.09
N PRO A 156 -4.77 -5.10 -17.86
CA PRO A 156 -5.66 -5.92 -18.68
C PRO A 156 -6.50 -6.81 -17.76
N LEU A 157 -7.78 -6.50 -17.62
CA LEU A 157 -8.77 -7.30 -16.91
C LEU A 157 -9.57 -8.14 -17.91
N GLU A 158 -10.33 -9.11 -17.42
CA GLU A 158 -11.06 -10.06 -18.26
C GLU A 158 -11.97 -9.40 -19.34
N LYS A 159 -12.61 -8.30 -18.97
CA LYS A 159 -13.60 -7.62 -19.86
C LYS A 159 -13.16 -6.25 -20.37
N ARG A 160 -12.12 -5.67 -19.79
CA ARG A 160 -11.65 -4.32 -20.13
C ARG A 160 -10.20 -4.13 -19.69
N THR A 161 -9.56 -3.12 -20.23
CA THR A 161 -8.27 -2.64 -19.73
C THR A 161 -8.50 -1.35 -18.95
N VAL A 162 -7.97 -1.28 -17.73
CA VAL A 162 -7.99 -0.07 -16.91
C VAL A 162 -6.66 0.64 -17.05
N ALA A 163 -6.69 1.96 -17.26
CA ALA A 163 -5.50 2.80 -17.24
C ALA A 163 -5.33 3.42 -15.86
N ALA A 164 -4.09 3.52 -15.41
CA ALA A 164 -3.74 4.15 -14.14
C ALA A 164 -2.42 4.92 -14.27
N LEU A 165 -2.24 5.92 -13.40
CA LEU A 165 -1.00 6.70 -13.28
C LEU A 165 -0.20 6.21 -12.07
N ILE A 166 1.12 6.08 -12.27
CA ILE A 166 2.04 5.77 -11.16
C ILE A 166 2.23 7.04 -10.32
N ARG A 167 2.05 6.90 -9.01
CA ARG A 167 2.15 7.96 -8.00
C ARG A 167 3.05 7.56 -6.85
N ASP A 168 3.32 8.52 -5.99
CA ASP A 168 3.86 8.24 -4.66
C ASP A 168 2.88 7.32 -3.89
N PRO A 169 3.36 6.36 -3.10
CA PRO A 169 2.48 5.49 -2.32
C PRO A 169 1.72 6.21 -1.20
N VAL A 170 2.10 7.43 -0.84
CA VAL A 170 1.40 8.25 0.16
C VAL A 170 0.42 9.17 -0.55
N PHE A 171 -0.87 8.86 -0.46
CA PHE A 171 -1.93 9.62 -1.14
C PHE A 171 -2.52 10.74 -0.28
N PHE A 172 -2.51 10.58 1.04
CA PHE A 172 -3.13 11.51 1.97
C PHE A 172 -2.15 11.96 3.04
N ASP A 173 -2.11 13.29 3.30
CA ASP A 173 -1.29 13.93 4.33
C ASP A 173 0.16 13.41 4.38
N PRO A 174 0.94 13.56 3.30
CA PRO A 174 2.31 13.01 3.21
C PRO A 174 3.23 13.55 4.30
N GLU A 175 2.98 14.76 4.76
CA GLU A 175 3.78 15.44 5.79
C GLU A 175 3.37 15.07 7.23
N GLY A 176 2.24 14.38 7.40
CA GLY A 176 1.73 13.97 8.71
C GLY A 176 1.18 15.10 9.56
N ASN A 177 0.72 16.19 8.95
CA ASN A 177 0.23 17.38 9.66
C ASN A 177 -0.97 17.08 10.57
N HIS A 178 -1.85 16.17 10.17
CA HIS A 178 -3.00 15.73 10.96
C HIS A 178 -2.66 14.90 12.22
N PHE A 179 -1.39 14.54 12.43
CA PHE A 179 -0.96 13.89 13.68
C PHE A 179 -0.67 14.87 14.80
N HIS A 180 -0.65 16.16 14.52
CA HIS A 180 -0.24 17.21 15.45
C HIS A 180 -1.37 18.19 15.80
N ASP A 181 -2.57 17.97 15.29
CA ASP A 181 -3.77 18.78 15.58
C ASP A 181 -4.52 18.31 16.83
#